data_bac8888444d5ebde85c9c7b97f554a69
#
_entry.id   bac8888444d5ebde85c9c7b97f554a69
#
_cell.length_a   1.000
_cell.length_b   1.000
_cell.length_c   1.000
_cell.angle_alpha   90.00
_cell.angle_beta   90.00
_cell.angle_gamma   90.00
#
_symmetry.space_group_name_H-M   'P 1'
#
loop_
_entity.id
_entity.type
_entity.pdbx_description
1 polymer ?
#
loop_
_entity_poly.entity_id
_entity_poly.type
_entity_poly.pdbx_seq_one_letter_code
_entity_poly.pdbx_strand_id
1 'polypeptide(L)'
;VTIATRKPTGKPSWPLLLAAGGEGAGKSFLAAQASASELVGRTLWVGHGEQDPDEYALIPGADFDIVEYDGTITGLRKIIHEAAAEPKGDKPTLIVVDSGTKVWDTISENAQVDANQRAARKGNRGGDSTIGVDIWNKHKAHWRDIIDVLRLHDGPAIITARYEEVAAMGKDPRTGRTVPTGDKVWKVKAEKGLPYDVDAVIHMPVRGQYTLSKVRSVRLQLDEPKDWPNFTMDAFWRALGLADVETGRSAYATPVVEETQEPDESGRDWLAELNDAQGDKDAIAALGAAAKAAHASDNVLTVIRSAYRDA
;
A
#
# COMPACT_ATOMS: atom_id res chain seq x y z
N VAL A 1 4.06 6.90 34.86
CA VAL A 1 4.05 6.25 33.54
C VAL A 1 5.29 6.74 32.80
N THR A 2 6.23 5.84 32.47
CA THR A 2 7.44 6.20 31.71
C THR A 2 7.14 6.00 30.23
N ILE A 3 7.29 7.06 29.43
CA ILE A 3 7.13 6.98 27.98
C ILE A 3 8.30 6.18 27.39
N ALA A 4 8.01 5.13 26.62
CA ALA A 4 9.02 4.37 25.90
C ALA A 4 9.60 5.24 24.76
N THR A 5 10.91 5.44 24.75
CA THR A 5 11.61 6.28 23.76
C THR A 5 12.85 5.58 23.24
N ARG A 6 13.25 5.92 22.01
CA ARG A 6 14.57 5.57 21.45
C ARG A 6 15.19 6.77 20.75
N LYS A 7 16.51 6.80 20.68
CA LYS A 7 17.21 7.80 19.86
C LYS A 7 17.27 7.37 18.38
N PRO A 8 17.30 8.32 17.43
CA PRO A 8 17.57 8.04 16.03
C PRO A 8 18.93 7.34 15.85
N THR A 9 19.01 6.39 14.96
CA THR A 9 20.22 5.62 14.69
C THR A 9 21.14 6.24 13.65
N GLY A 10 20.62 7.14 12.81
CA GLY A 10 21.33 7.69 11.64
C GLY A 10 21.53 6.72 10.49
N LYS A 11 21.04 5.47 10.61
CA LYS A 11 21.14 4.47 9.56
C LYS A 11 20.13 4.76 8.44
N PRO A 12 20.51 4.64 7.14
CA PRO A 12 19.56 4.74 6.04
C PRO A 12 18.62 3.53 6.05
N SER A 13 17.39 3.70 5.58
CA SER A 13 16.43 2.63 5.35
C SER A 13 16.24 2.39 3.85
N TRP A 14 15.89 1.16 3.50
CA TRP A 14 15.50 0.83 2.14
C TRP A 14 14.25 1.59 1.72
N PRO A 15 14.23 2.18 0.52
CA PRO A 15 13.08 2.97 0.07
C PRO A 15 12.02 2.12 -0.62
N LEU A 16 10.75 2.53 -0.47
CA LEU A 16 9.72 2.23 -1.44
C LEU A 16 9.82 3.26 -2.58
N LEU A 17 10.12 2.80 -3.79
CA LEU A 17 10.23 3.64 -4.98
C LEU A 17 9.02 3.46 -5.89
N LEU A 18 8.46 4.57 -6.36
CA LEU A 18 7.50 4.62 -7.45
C LEU A 18 8.22 4.90 -8.77
N ALA A 19 8.16 3.95 -9.70
CA ALA A 19 8.56 4.14 -11.10
C ALA A 19 7.33 4.47 -11.95
N ALA A 20 7.12 5.75 -12.26
CA ALA A 20 5.96 6.23 -12.99
C ALA A 20 6.32 6.67 -14.41
N GLY A 21 5.52 6.28 -15.41
CA GLY A 21 5.86 6.66 -16.77
C GLY A 21 4.89 6.24 -17.85
N GLY A 22 5.18 6.70 -19.08
CA GLY A 22 4.42 6.37 -20.28
C GLY A 22 4.47 4.89 -20.64
N GLU A 23 3.65 4.53 -21.63
CA GLU A 23 3.72 3.20 -22.23
C GLU A 23 5.07 2.99 -22.90
N GLY A 24 5.66 1.79 -22.77
CA GLY A 24 6.97 1.49 -23.35
C GLY A 24 8.17 2.24 -22.75
N ALA A 25 7.97 3.05 -21.69
CA ALA A 25 9.05 3.83 -21.05
C ALA A 25 10.10 2.98 -20.31
N GLY A 26 9.87 1.67 -20.15
CA GLY A 26 10.83 0.74 -19.54
C GLY A 26 10.71 0.59 -18.02
N LYS A 27 9.54 0.85 -17.42
CA LYS A 27 9.31 0.72 -15.98
C LYS A 27 9.59 -0.70 -15.47
N SER A 28 8.97 -1.71 -16.09
CA SER A 28 9.19 -3.11 -15.77
C SER A 28 10.63 -3.56 -16.03
N PHE A 29 11.24 -3.06 -17.14
CA PHE A 29 12.65 -3.29 -17.42
C PHE A 29 13.57 -2.75 -16.31
N LEU A 30 13.31 -1.53 -15.80
CA LEU A 30 14.05 -0.95 -14.67
C LEU A 30 13.90 -1.81 -13.40
N ALA A 31 12.70 -2.30 -13.12
CA ALA A 31 12.44 -3.15 -11.96
C ALA A 31 13.14 -4.51 -12.08
N ALA A 32 13.13 -5.13 -13.27
CA ALA A 32 13.84 -6.37 -13.52
C ALA A 32 15.37 -6.18 -13.46
N GLN A 33 15.90 -5.09 -14.02
CA GLN A 33 17.33 -4.75 -13.91
C GLN A 33 17.76 -4.55 -12.45
N ALA A 34 16.87 -4.08 -11.58
CA ALA A 34 17.16 -3.91 -10.17
C ALA A 34 17.50 -5.23 -9.45
N SER A 35 16.95 -6.36 -9.91
CA SER A 35 17.26 -7.69 -9.36
C SER A 35 18.71 -8.11 -9.60
N ALA A 36 19.39 -7.52 -10.60
CA ALA A 36 20.81 -7.76 -10.87
C ALA A 36 21.76 -7.04 -9.90
N SER A 37 21.27 -6.20 -9.00
CA SER A 37 22.12 -5.46 -8.07
C SER A 37 22.71 -6.38 -7.01
N GLU A 38 24.01 -6.24 -6.76
CA GLU A 38 24.72 -6.93 -5.68
C GLU A 38 24.21 -6.55 -4.28
N LEU A 39 23.44 -5.46 -4.17
CA LEU A 39 22.91 -4.95 -2.90
C LEU A 39 21.67 -5.69 -2.44
N VAL A 40 21.01 -6.45 -3.31
CA VAL A 40 19.82 -7.23 -3.01
C VAL A 40 20.10 -8.71 -3.10
N GLY A 41 19.34 -9.49 -2.35
CA GLY A 41 19.32 -10.94 -2.41
C GLY A 41 18.23 -11.44 -3.34
N ARG A 42 17.25 -12.14 -2.79
CA ARG A 42 16.09 -12.61 -3.54
C ARG A 42 15.25 -11.45 -4.05
N THR A 43 14.68 -11.59 -5.23
CA THR A 43 13.70 -10.65 -5.77
C THR A 43 12.37 -11.37 -5.99
N LEU A 44 11.28 -10.82 -5.45
CA LEU A 44 9.92 -11.33 -5.62
C LEU A 44 9.14 -10.39 -6.53
N TRP A 45 8.72 -10.91 -7.69
CA TRP A 45 7.93 -10.16 -8.67
C TRP A 45 6.45 -10.48 -8.50
N VAL A 46 5.69 -9.51 -8.03
CA VAL A 46 4.24 -9.60 -7.86
C VAL A 46 3.57 -8.85 -9.02
N GLY A 47 3.24 -9.59 -10.08
CA GLY A 47 2.53 -9.06 -11.26
C GLY A 47 1.03 -8.93 -10.98
N HIS A 48 0.40 -7.83 -11.42
CA HIS A 48 -1.05 -7.65 -11.37
C HIS A 48 -1.55 -6.94 -12.63
N GLY A 49 -2.27 -7.67 -13.49
CA GLY A 49 -2.91 -7.15 -14.70
C GLY A 49 -1.94 -6.62 -15.78
N GLU A 50 -0.67 -6.93 -15.70
CA GLU A 50 0.35 -6.63 -16.70
C GLU A 50 0.80 -7.92 -17.41
N GLN A 51 1.63 -7.78 -18.44
CA GLN A 51 2.22 -8.93 -19.12
C GLN A 51 3.22 -9.63 -18.20
N ASP A 52 3.37 -10.93 -18.43
CA ASP A 52 4.35 -11.76 -17.75
C ASP A 52 5.77 -11.23 -18.00
N PRO A 53 6.62 -11.10 -16.97
CA PRO A 53 7.98 -10.58 -17.08
C PRO A 53 9.02 -11.61 -17.55
N ASP A 54 8.63 -12.81 -17.99
CA ASP A 54 9.53 -13.92 -18.35
C ASP A 54 10.70 -13.49 -19.26
N GLU A 55 10.43 -12.67 -20.28
CA GLU A 55 11.47 -12.22 -21.20
C GLU A 55 12.56 -11.39 -20.51
N TYR A 56 12.25 -10.76 -19.38
CA TYR A 56 13.26 -9.98 -18.63
C TYR A 56 14.32 -10.83 -17.94
N ALA A 57 14.14 -12.16 -17.86
CA ALA A 57 15.20 -13.07 -17.47
C ALA A 57 16.42 -13.05 -18.41
N LEU A 58 16.26 -12.51 -19.62
CA LEU A 58 17.37 -12.29 -20.55
C LEU A 58 18.22 -11.04 -20.23
N ILE A 59 17.80 -10.20 -19.29
CA ILE A 59 18.61 -9.06 -18.82
C ILE A 59 19.84 -9.61 -18.08
N PRO A 60 21.07 -9.22 -18.45
CA PRO A 60 22.25 -9.74 -17.80
C PRO A 60 22.24 -9.55 -16.27
N GLY A 61 22.33 -10.65 -15.55
CA GLY A 61 22.32 -10.66 -14.08
C GLY A 61 20.96 -10.54 -13.42
N ALA A 62 19.86 -10.38 -14.18
CA ALA A 62 18.53 -10.39 -13.60
C ALA A 62 18.21 -11.74 -12.97
N ASP A 63 17.75 -11.72 -11.72
CA ASP A 63 17.37 -12.89 -10.95
C ASP A 63 16.16 -12.57 -10.08
N PHE A 64 14.98 -13.07 -10.46
CA PHE A 64 13.73 -12.83 -9.76
C PHE A 64 12.78 -14.00 -9.87
N ASP A 65 12.01 -14.25 -8.81
CA ASP A 65 10.93 -15.21 -8.78
C ASP A 65 9.60 -14.53 -9.09
N ILE A 66 8.85 -15.06 -10.04
CA ILE A 66 7.48 -14.62 -10.32
C ILE A 66 6.55 -15.26 -9.27
N VAL A 67 5.82 -14.42 -8.54
CA VAL A 67 4.91 -14.89 -7.49
C VAL A 67 3.56 -15.21 -8.09
N GLU A 68 3.16 -16.47 -7.98
CA GLU A 68 1.84 -16.95 -8.42
C GLU A 68 0.78 -16.74 -7.31
N TYR A 69 -0.40 -16.26 -7.68
CA TYR A 69 -1.57 -16.13 -6.79
C TYR A 69 -2.86 -16.09 -7.61
N ASP A 70 -4.01 -16.02 -6.95
CA ASP A 70 -5.34 -16.12 -7.56
C ASP A 70 -5.81 -14.88 -8.34
N GLY A 71 -4.99 -13.83 -8.43
CA GLY A 71 -5.31 -12.58 -9.14
C GLY A 71 -6.28 -11.67 -8.40
N THR A 72 -6.78 -12.04 -7.22
CA THR A 72 -7.67 -11.20 -6.41
C THR A 72 -6.90 -10.18 -5.58
N ILE A 73 -7.54 -9.07 -5.19
CA ILE A 73 -6.94 -8.10 -4.25
C ILE A 73 -6.67 -8.74 -2.88
N THR A 74 -7.49 -9.67 -2.45
CA THR A 74 -7.27 -10.42 -1.20
C THR A 74 -6.04 -11.31 -1.29
N GLY A 75 -5.89 -12.04 -2.40
CA GLY A 75 -4.71 -12.85 -2.68
C GLY A 75 -3.44 -12.01 -2.80
N LEU A 76 -3.52 -10.89 -3.54
CA LEU A 76 -2.42 -9.93 -3.67
C LEU A 76 -1.93 -9.42 -2.30
N ARG A 77 -2.85 -8.99 -1.44
CA ARG A 77 -2.52 -8.53 -0.09
C ARG A 77 -1.82 -9.62 0.71
N LYS A 78 -2.38 -10.83 0.71
CA LYS A 78 -1.79 -11.99 1.40
C LYS A 78 -0.34 -12.22 0.95
N ILE A 79 -0.10 -12.28 -0.37
CA ILE A 79 1.23 -12.50 -0.94
C ILE A 79 2.20 -11.38 -0.56
N ILE A 80 1.78 -10.11 -0.58
CA ILE A 80 2.65 -8.98 -0.18
C ILE A 80 3.01 -9.06 1.30
N HIS A 81 2.06 -9.44 2.18
CA HIS A 81 2.34 -9.68 3.59
C HIS A 81 3.34 -10.83 3.80
N GLU A 82 3.17 -11.93 3.08
CA GLU A 82 4.07 -13.09 3.14
C GLU A 82 5.48 -12.72 2.64
N ALA A 83 5.58 -12.02 1.50
CA ALA A 83 6.83 -11.55 0.94
C ALA A 83 7.58 -10.59 1.90
N ALA A 84 6.86 -9.66 2.52
CA ALA A 84 7.46 -8.73 3.48
C ALA A 84 7.86 -9.39 4.81
N ALA A 85 7.25 -10.53 5.14
CA ALA A 85 7.55 -11.30 6.35
C ALA A 85 8.64 -12.37 6.14
N GLU A 86 9.10 -12.59 4.91
CA GLU A 86 10.16 -13.56 4.65
C GLU A 86 11.41 -13.27 5.50
N PRO A 87 12.04 -14.31 6.05
CA PRO A 87 13.28 -14.14 6.80
C PRO A 87 14.34 -13.47 5.92
N LYS A 88 14.95 -12.41 6.44
CA LYS A 88 16.06 -11.74 5.76
C LYS A 88 17.27 -12.68 5.67
N GLY A 89 17.78 -12.89 4.46
CA GLY A 89 19.06 -13.52 4.23
C GLY A 89 20.25 -12.58 4.53
N ASP A 90 21.40 -12.87 3.95
CA ASP A 90 22.58 -11.98 4.05
C ASP A 90 22.32 -10.61 3.41
N LYS A 91 21.43 -10.58 2.41
CA LYS A 91 20.99 -9.37 1.70
C LYS A 91 19.46 -9.23 1.77
N PRO A 92 18.92 -8.00 1.66
CA PRO A 92 17.48 -7.79 1.71
C PRO A 92 16.76 -8.36 0.47
N THR A 93 15.52 -8.77 0.67
CA THR A 93 14.61 -9.14 -0.42
C THR A 93 14.09 -7.89 -1.12
N LEU A 94 14.15 -7.86 -2.45
CA LEU A 94 13.47 -6.85 -3.27
C LEU A 94 12.04 -7.30 -3.57
N ILE A 95 11.05 -6.45 -3.32
CA ILE A 95 9.66 -6.69 -3.72
C ILE A 95 9.32 -5.77 -4.89
N VAL A 96 8.88 -6.34 -6.00
CA VAL A 96 8.39 -5.59 -7.17
C VAL A 96 6.89 -5.78 -7.29
N VAL A 97 6.12 -4.69 -7.37
CA VAL A 97 4.68 -4.71 -7.68
C VAL A 97 4.47 -4.08 -9.05
N ASP A 98 4.14 -4.88 -10.04
CA ASP A 98 3.93 -4.45 -11.43
C ASP A 98 2.51 -4.85 -11.90
N SER A 99 1.53 -3.91 -11.91
CA SER A 99 1.64 -2.50 -11.63
C SER A 99 0.64 -2.00 -10.60
N GLY A 100 1.03 -0.98 -9.84
CA GLY A 100 0.15 -0.26 -8.93
C GLY A 100 -1.06 0.37 -9.64
N THR A 101 -0.93 0.74 -10.92
CA THR A 101 -2.06 1.20 -11.74
C THR A 101 -3.15 0.13 -11.83
N LYS A 102 -2.78 -1.10 -12.16
CA LYS A 102 -3.75 -2.20 -12.31
C LYS A 102 -4.32 -2.65 -10.98
N VAL A 103 -3.51 -2.62 -9.91
CA VAL A 103 -4.01 -2.86 -8.55
C VAL A 103 -5.10 -1.84 -8.20
N TRP A 104 -4.87 -0.55 -8.48
CA TRP A 104 -5.85 0.50 -8.22
C TRP A 104 -7.09 0.38 -9.10
N ASP A 105 -6.93 0.06 -10.40
CA ASP A 105 -8.04 -0.18 -11.32
C ASP A 105 -8.94 -1.31 -10.76
N THR A 106 -8.37 -2.45 -10.37
CA THR A 106 -9.12 -3.59 -9.80
C THR A 106 -9.82 -3.25 -8.48
N ILE A 107 -9.17 -2.49 -7.59
CA ILE A 107 -9.79 -2.00 -6.36
C ILE A 107 -11.00 -1.12 -6.67
N SER A 108 -10.88 -0.23 -7.66
CA SER A 108 -11.96 0.67 -8.09
C SER A 108 -13.13 -0.09 -8.73
N GLU A 109 -12.83 -1.09 -9.56
CA GLU A 109 -13.82 -1.98 -10.16
C GLU A 109 -14.58 -2.78 -9.10
N ASN A 110 -13.88 -3.33 -8.11
CA ASN A 110 -14.51 -4.03 -7.00
C ASN A 110 -15.44 -3.12 -6.18
N ALA A 111 -15.06 -1.84 -5.99
CA ALA A 111 -15.92 -0.86 -5.35
C ALA A 111 -17.19 -0.58 -6.17
N GLN A 112 -17.07 -0.51 -7.50
CA GLN A 112 -18.21 -0.34 -8.40
C GLN A 112 -19.15 -1.56 -8.37
N VAL A 113 -18.59 -2.77 -8.36
CA VAL A 113 -19.39 -4.00 -8.23
C VAL A 113 -20.17 -4.02 -6.92
N ASP A 114 -19.54 -3.69 -5.78
CA ASP A 114 -20.22 -3.60 -4.47
C ASP A 114 -21.35 -2.54 -4.49
N ALA A 115 -21.13 -1.39 -5.14
CA ALA A 115 -22.14 -0.34 -5.27
C ALA A 115 -23.34 -0.82 -6.11
N ASN A 116 -23.07 -1.47 -7.23
CA ASN A 116 -24.11 -2.01 -8.12
C ASN A 116 -24.93 -3.11 -7.44
N GLN A 117 -24.28 -4.01 -6.68
CA GLN A 117 -24.97 -5.05 -5.92
C GLN A 117 -25.87 -4.45 -4.82
N ARG A 118 -25.38 -3.43 -4.10
CA ARG A 118 -26.18 -2.71 -3.10
C ARG A 118 -27.41 -2.04 -3.73
N ALA A 119 -27.25 -1.41 -4.88
CA ALA A 119 -28.36 -0.77 -5.62
C ALA A 119 -29.37 -1.80 -6.12
N ALA A 120 -28.92 -2.92 -6.66
CA ALA A 120 -29.77 -4.00 -7.14
C ALA A 120 -30.65 -4.60 -5.99
N ARG A 121 -30.08 -4.76 -4.78
CA ARG A 121 -30.86 -5.19 -3.58
C ARG A 121 -31.95 -4.19 -3.20
N LYS A 122 -31.80 -2.90 -3.54
CA LYS A 122 -32.80 -1.84 -3.32
C LYS A 122 -33.79 -1.70 -4.51
N GLY A 123 -33.73 -2.61 -5.50
CA GLY A 123 -34.62 -2.61 -6.67
C GLY A 123 -34.15 -1.77 -7.85
N ASN A 124 -32.99 -1.10 -7.75
CA ASN A 124 -32.41 -0.36 -8.88
C ASN A 124 -31.54 -1.30 -9.73
N ARG A 125 -31.96 -1.54 -10.99
CA ARG A 125 -31.31 -2.50 -11.90
C ARG A 125 -30.76 -1.88 -13.17
N GLY A 126 -30.58 -0.56 -13.22
CA GLY A 126 -30.15 0.14 -14.44
C GLY A 126 -28.84 0.91 -14.25
N GLY A 127 -27.81 0.58 -15.06
CA GLY A 127 -26.55 1.31 -15.14
C GLY A 127 -25.66 1.24 -13.89
N ASP A 128 -24.52 1.94 -13.93
CA ASP A 128 -23.59 2.02 -12.80
C ASP A 128 -24.16 2.95 -11.71
N SER A 129 -24.12 2.44 -10.50
CA SER A 129 -24.57 3.18 -9.32
C SER A 129 -23.44 4.02 -8.75
N THR A 130 -23.77 5.16 -8.15
CA THR A 130 -22.80 5.98 -7.45
C THR A 130 -22.18 5.19 -6.29
N ILE A 131 -20.85 5.15 -6.24
CA ILE A 131 -20.11 4.50 -5.15
C ILE A 131 -20.22 5.38 -3.91
N GLY A 132 -20.83 4.85 -2.84
CA GLY A 132 -20.93 5.55 -1.56
C GLY A 132 -19.56 5.69 -0.87
N VAL A 133 -19.42 6.69 0.00
CA VAL A 133 -18.19 6.96 0.74
C VAL A 133 -17.76 5.77 1.60
N ASP A 134 -18.72 5.06 2.18
CA ASP A 134 -18.50 3.85 2.99
C ASP A 134 -17.89 2.71 2.16
N ILE A 135 -18.40 2.47 0.94
CA ILE A 135 -17.84 1.48 0.01
C ILE A 135 -16.42 1.90 -0.39
N TRP A 136 -16.22 3.17 -0.76
CA TRP A 136 -14.90 3.68 -1.09
C TRP A 136 -13.89 3.48 0.05
N ASN A 137 -14.28 3.81 1.30
CA ASN A 137 -13.40 3.68 2.45
C ASN A 137 -12.99 2.22 2.71
N LYS A 138 -13.93 1.27 2.54
CA LYS A 138 -13.67 -0.16 2.62
C LYS A 138 -12.61 -0.60 1.59
N HIS A 139 -12.77 -0.23 0.33
CA HIS A 139 -11.86 -0.64 -0.74
C HIS A 139 -10.51 0.07 -0.67
N LYS A 140 -10.48 1.35 -0.29
CA LYS A 140 -9.22 2.08 -0.05
C LYS A 140 -8.40 1.52 1.11
N ALA A 141 -9.04 0.85 2.07
CA ALA A 141 -8.32 0.16 3.14
C ALA A 141 -7.38 -0.93 2.59
N HIS A 142 -7.78 -1.65 1.53
CA HIS A 142 -6.92 -2.64 0.87
C HIS A 142 -5.69 -1.99 0.23
N TRP A 143 -5.87 -0.83 -0.44
CA TRP A 143 -4.76 -0.07 -1.00
C TRP A 143 -3.78 0.38 0.08
N ARG A 144 -4.30 1.00 1.15
CA ARG A 144 -3.47 1.46 2.27
C ARG A 144 -2.66 0.32 2.91
N ASP A 145 -3.30 -0.83 3.12
CA ASP A 145 -2.63 -2.01 3.67
C ASP A 145 -1.44 -2.46 2.80
N ILE A 146 -1.62 -2.54 1.47
CA ILE A 146 -0.55 -2.87 0.54
C ILE A 146 0.62 -1.90 0.66
N ILE A 147 0.34 -0.59 0.62
CA ILE A 147 1.39 0.44 0.68
C ILE A 147 2.08 0.46 2.04
N ASP A 148 1.35 0.31 3.13
CA ASP A 148 1.93 0.29 4.48
C ASP A 148 2.85 -0.93 4.69
N VAL A 149 2.48 -2.10 4.18
CA VAL A 149 3.34 -3.29 4.23
C VAL A 149 4.62 -3.09 3.44
N LEU A 150 4.54 -2.56 2.21
CA LEU A 150 5.72 -2.27 1.38
C LEU A 150 6.64 -1.22 2.03
N ARG A 151 6.09 -0.22 2.72
CA ARG A 151 6.86 0.79 3.47
C ARG A 151 7.53 0.23 4.72
N LEU A 152 6.93 -0.78 5.35
CA LEU A 152 7.46 -1.44 6.55
C LEU A 152 8.45 -2.56 6.22
N HIS A 153 8.52 -2.97 4.97
CA HIS A 153 9.42 -4.03 4.52
C HIS A 153 10.89 -3.67 4.82
N ASP A 154 11.65 -4.63 5.37
CA ASP A 154 13.08 -4.47 5.69
C ASP A 154 13.97 -4.76 4.47
N GLY A 155 13.59 -4.21 3.33
CA GLY A 155 14.27 -4.32 2.04
C GLY A 155 13.71 -3.30 1.05
N PRO A 156 14.31 -3.19 -0.14
CA PRO A 156 13.81 -2.30 -1.18
C PRO A 156 12.46 -2.80 -1.73
N ALA A 157 11.59 -1.86 -2.08
CA ALA A 157 10.38 -2.17 -2.83
C ALA A 157 10.22 -1.20 -4.01
N ILE A 158 9.75 -1.73 -5.14
CA ILE A 158 9.47 -0.96 -6.36
C ILE A 158 8.01 -1.17 -6.72
N ILE A 159 7.26 -0.09 -6.89
CA ILE A 159 5.92 -0.12 -7.47
C ILE A 159 5.95 0.63 -8.80
N THR A 160 5.50 0.00 -9.87
CA THR A 160 5.39 0.67 -11.17
C THR A 160 4.00 1.27 -11.32
N ALA A 161 3.90 2.38 -12.06
CA ALA A 161 2.61 2.96 -12.41
C ALA A 161 2.65 3.61 -13.79
N ARG A 162 1.49 3.63 -14.46
CA ARG A 162 1.32 4.29 -15.75
C ARG A 162 0.99 5.77 -15.54
N TYR A 163 1.24 6.57 -16.57
CA TYR A 163 0.66 7.90 -16.66
C TYR A 163 -0.74 7.85 -17.27
N GLU A 164 -1.56 8.80 -16.85
CA GLU A 164 -2.78 9.20 -17.54
C GLU A 164 -2.70 10.67 -17.92
N GLU A 165 -3.28 11.01 -19.05
CA GLU A 165 -3.39 12.39 -19.51
C GLU A 165 -4.68 12.99 -18.95
N VAL A 166 -4.56 14.05 -18.18
CA VAL A 166 -5.69 14.74 -17.57
C VAL A 166 -5.71 16.21 -17.98
N ALA A 167 -6.88 16.83 -18.00
CA ALA A 167 -6.98 18.27 -18.24
C ALA A 167 -6.23 19.06 -17.18
N ALA A 168 -5.37 19.99 -17.62
CA ALA A 168 -4.75 20.94 -16.72
C ALA A 168 -5.82 21.88 -16.15
N MET A 169 -5.75 22.13 -14.85
CA MET A 169 -6.72 22.99 -14.15
C MET A 169 -6.05 24.29 -13.76
N GLY A 170 -6.70 25.39 -14.09
CA GLY A 170 -6.27 26.75 -13.73
C GLY A 170 -7.38 27.52 -13.02
N LYS A 171 -7.04 28.68 -12.46
CA LYS A 171 -8.04 29.61 -11.91
C LYS A 171 -8.53 30.54 -13.01
N ASP A 172 -9.83 30.61 -13.21
CA ASP A 172 -10.46 31.62 -14.04
C ASP A 172 -10.22 33.01 -13.39
N PRO A 173 -9.54 33.95 -14.10
CA PRO A 173 -9.20 35.27 -13.53
C PRO A 173 -10.41 36.08 -13.11
N ARG A 174 -11.58 35.85 -13.74
CA ARG A 174 -12.81 36.62 -13.51
C ARG A 174 -13.64 36.07 -12.35
N THR A 175 -13.69 34.74 -12.20
CA THR A 175 -14.58 34.09 -11.21
C THR A 175 -13.82 33.48 -10.04
N GLY A 176 -12.50 33.35 -10.13
CA GLY A 176 -11.66 32.63 -9.16
C GLY A 176 -11.91 31.11 -9.08
N ARG A 177 -12.82 30.59 -9.91
CA ARG A 177 -13.15 29.16 -9.94
C ARG A 177 -12.06 28.36 -10.65
N THR A 178 -11.85 27.12 -10.21
CA THR A 178 -10.97 26.20 -10.90
C THR A 178 -11.67 25.66 -12.14
N VAL A 179 -11.07 25.88 -13.31
CA VAL A 179 -11.60 25.47 -14.63
C VAL A 179 -10.48 24.81 -15.45
N PRO A 180 -10.80 23.92 -16.41
CA PRO A 180 -9.82 23.41 -17.36
C PRO A 180 -9.19 24.55 -18.17
N THR A 181 -7.86 24.52 -18.32
CA THR A 181 -7.11 25.53 -19.13
C THR A 181 -7.12 25.25 -20.62
N GLY A 182 -7.56 24.07 -21.04
CA GLY A 182 -7.43 23.56 -22.39
C GLY A 182 -6.14 22.74 -22.61
N ASP A 183 -5.15 22.90 -21.75
CA ASP A 183 -3.94 22.11 -21.77
C ASP A 183 -4.17 20.74 -21.10
N LYS A 184 -3.23 19.83 -21.35
CA LYS A 184 -3.21 18.51 -20.69
C LYS A 184 -1.92 18.34 -19.90
N VAL A 185 -2.00 17.61 -18.82
CA VAL A 185 -0.85 17.23 -17.99
C VAL A 185 -0.86 15.74 -17.70
N TRP A 186 0.32 15.17 -17.58
CA TRP A 186 0.49 13.78 -17.19
C TRP A 186 0.43 13.63 -15.68
N LYS A 187 -0.38 12.70 -15.22
CA LYS A 187 -0.44 12.30 -13.81
C LYS A 187 -0.20 10.81 -13.67
N VAL A 188 0.24 10.40 -12.49
CA VAL A 188 0.33 8.99 -12.14
C VAL A 188 -1.07 8.41 -12.02
N LYS A 189 -1.36 7.37 -12.81
CA LYS A 189 -2.63 6.64 -12.77
C LYS A 189 -2.58 5.60 -11.65
N ALA A 190 -2.90 6.03 -10.45
CA ALA A 190 -3.01 5.20 -9.25
C ALA A 190 -3.86 5.95 -8.20
N GLU A 191 -3.94 5.45 -6.97
CA GLU A 191 -4.50 6.25 -5.87
C GLU A 191 -3.69 7.55 -5.73
N LYS A 192 -4.41 8.66 -5.63
CA LYS A 192 -3.83 10.01 -5.70
C LYS A 192 -2.77 10.31 -4.62
N GLY A 193 -2.79 9.58 -3.51
CA GLY A 193 -1.83 9.68 -2.42
C GLY A 193 -0.52 8.97 -2.70
N LEU A 194 -0.48 8.03 -3.64
CA LEU A 194 0.70 7.18 -3.87
C LEU A 194 2.02 7.96 -3.98
N PRO A 195 2.14 9.06 -4.76
CA PRO A 195 3.41 9.81 -4.84
C PRO A 195 3.84 10.44 -3.51
N TYR A 196 2.90 10.66 -2.59
CA TYR A 196 3.19 11.18 -1.24
C TYR A 196 3.60 10.06 -0.27
N ASP A 197 3.05 8.86 -0.45
CA ASP A 197 3.24 7.74 0.45
C ASP A 197 4.58 7.01 0.23
N VAL A 198 5.13 7.03 -0.99
CA VAL A 198 6.43 6.43 -1.32
C VAL A 198 7.61 7.29 -0.87
N ASP A 199 8.79 6.69 -0.70
CA ASP A 199 10.01 7.40 -0.31
C ASP A 199 10.71 8.09 -1.48
N ALA A 200 10.57 7.56 -2.70
CA ALA A 200 11.14 8.13 -3.89
C ALA A 200 10.22 8.00 -5.10
N VAL A 201 10.28 8.97 -6.02
CA VAL A 201 9.53 8.97 -7.27
C VAL A 201 10.48 9.23 -8.43
N ILE A 202 10.56 8.27 -9.34
CA ILE A 202 11.25 8.42 -10.63
C ILE A 202 10.22 8.50 -11.76
N HIS A 203 10.29 9.57 -12.52
CA HIS A 203 9.47 9.77 -13.70
C HIS A 203 10.19 9.29 -14.94
N MET A 204 9.49 8.52 -15.76
CA MET A 204 9.99 7.91 -16.99
C MET A 204 9.04 8.27 -18.16
N PRO A 205 9.08 9.50 -18.68
CA PRO A 205 8.15 9.91 -19.73
C PRO A 205 8.32 9.06 -21.00
N VAL A 206 9.56 8.78 -21.37
CA VAL A 206 9.94 7.89 -22.48
C VAL A 206 11.16 7.06 -22.08
N ARG A 207 11.44 6.02 -22.85
CA ARG A 207 12.60 5.13 -22.61
C ARG A 207 13.91 5.92 -22.60
N GLY A 208 14.72 5.72 -21.55
CA GLY A 208 16.01 6.36 -21.37
C GLY A 208 15.98 7.76 -20.76
N GLN A 209 14.81 8.31 -20.50
CA GLN A 209 14.65 9.57 -19.77
C GLN A 209 14.16 9.31 -18.36
N TYR A 210 14.89 9.81 -17.38
CA TYR A 210 14.63 9.61 -15.98
C TYR A 210 14.71 10.92 -15.23
N THR A 211 13.68 11.29 -14.49
CA THR A 211 13.66 12.48 -13.64
C THR A 211 13.29 12.07 -12.22
N LEU A 212 14.21 12.20 -11.28
CA LEU A 212 13.95 11.99 -9.86
C LEU A 212 13.25 13.24 -9.30
N SER A 213 12.00 13.13 -8.94
CA SER A 213 11.19 14.27 -8.45
C SER A 213 11.00 14.27 -6.93
N LYS A 214 11.23 13.15 -6.29
CA LYS A 214 11.12 13.00 -4.84
C LYS A 214 12.14 11.99 -4.35
N VAL A 215 12.76 12.28 -3.22
CA VAL A 215 13.54 11.33 -2.44
C VAL A 215 13.53 11.74 -0.96
N ARG A 216 13.30 10.77 -0.09
CA ARG A 216 13.37 10.93 1.36
C ARG A 216 14.76 10.48 1.84
N SER A 217 15.74 11.37 1.78
CA SER A 217 17.10 11.09 2.23
C SER A 217 17.80 12.37 2.65
N VAL A 218 18.67 12.29 3.66
CA VAL A 218 19.59 13.38 3.98
C VAL A 218 20.91 13.28 3.21
N ARG A 219 21.17 12.14 2.56
CA ARG A 219 22.39 11.89 1.76
C ARG A 219 22.21 12.29 0.31
N LEU A 220 21.01 12.17 -0.22
CA LEU A 220 20.63 12.61 -1.55
C LEU A 220 19.48 13.61 -1.41
N GLN A 221 19.78 14.89 -1.52
CA GLN A 221 18.82 15.97 -1.40
C GLN A 221 18.43 16.51 -2.77
N LEU A 222 17.19 16.88 -2.94
CA LEU A 222 16.64 17.51 -4.14
C LEU A 222 16.03 18.85 -3.75
N ASP A 223 16.53 19.93 -4.33
CA ASP A 223 15.89 21.25 -4.24
C ASP A 223 14.77 21.37 -5.30
N GLU A 224 14.93 20.66 -6.42
CA GLU A 224 13.99 20.58 -7.54
C GLU A 224 14.09 19.20 -8.22
N PRO A 225 13.10 18.80 -9.06
CA PRO A 225 13.18 17.57 -9.84
C PRO A 225 14.47 17.55 -10.67
N LYS A 226 15.22 16.45 -10.60
CA LYS A 226 16.53 16.29 -11.20
C LYS A 226 16.53 15.20 -12.26
N ASP A 227 16.96 15.55 -13.46
CA ASP A 227 17.24 14.57 -14.49
C ASP A 227 18.45 13.71 -14.11
N TRP A 228 18.29 12.40 -14.29
CA TRP A 228 19.33 11.43 -13.97
C TRP A 228 19.61 10.54 -15.20
N PRO A 229 20.48 10.97 -16.11
CA PRO A 229 20.85 10.15 -17.26
C PRO A 229 21.41 8.79 -16.84
N ASN A 230 21.03 7.74 -17.56
CA ASN A 230 21.45 6.36 -17.27
C ASN A 230 21.12 5.90 -15.84
N PHE A 231 19.98 6.33 -15.33
CA PHE A 231 19.49 5.91 -14.01
C PHE A 231 19.41 4.39 -13.91
N THR A 232 19.93 3.85 -12.82
CA THR A 232 19.74 2.46 -12.40
C THR A 232 19.37 2.42 -10.93
N MET A 233 18.66 1.39 -10.51
CA MET A 233 18.34 1.21 -9.10
C MET A 233 19.58 1.02 -8.24
N ASP A 234 20.60 0.32 -8.74
CA ASP A 234 21.87 0.15 -8.04
C ASP A 234 22.57 1.50 -7.78
N ALA A 235 22.67 2.36 -8.80
CA ALA A 235 23.25 3.70 -8.66
C ALA A 235 22.44 4.56 -7.67
N PHE A 236 21.13 4.46 -7.69
CA PHE A 236 20.25 5.16 -6.76
C PHE A 236 20.46 4.69 -5.31
N TRP A 237 20.47 3.40 -5.06
CA TRP A 237 20.69 2.85 -3.72
C TRP A 237 22.09 3.21 -3.17
N ARG A 238 23.13 3.20 -4.01
CA ARG A 238 24.47 3.64 -3.62
C ARG A 238 24.49 5.14 -3.27
N ALA A 239 23.79 5.97 -4.03
CA ALA A 239 23.67 7.40 -3.72
C ALA A 239 22.94 7.65 -2.38
N LEU A 240 22.05 6.75 -1.95
CA LEU A 240 21.44 6.76 -0.61
C LEU A 240 22.40 6.25 0.48
N GLY A 241 23.57 5.72 0.11
CA GLY A 241 24.56 5.15 1.04
C GLY A 241 24.20 3.76 1.56
N LEU A 242 23.36 3.01 0.83
CA LEU A 242 22.91 1.68 1.23
C LEU A 242 23.96 0.58 0.99
N ALA A 243 25.00 0.88 0.21
CA ALA A 243 26.11 -0.04 -0.01
C ALA A 243 27.16 -0.06 1.10
N ASP A 244 27.32 1.06 1.83
CA ASP A 244 28.49 1.30 2.66
C ASP A 244 28.20 1.18 4.16
N VAL A 245 26.95 1.09 4.55
CA VAL A 245 26.54 1.11 5.98
C VAL A 245 25.43 0.10 6.26
N GLU A 246 25.44 -0.40 7.48
CA GLU A 246 24.34 -1.22 7.98
C GLU A 246 23.02 -0.45 7.91
N THR A 247 22.03 -1.04 7.27
CA THR A 247 20.72 -0.44 7.10
C THR A 247 19.88 -0.49 8.37
N GLY A 248 19.06 0.51 8.58
CA GLY A 248 18.09 0.56 9.66
C GLY A 248 16.69 0.28 9.13
N ARG A 249 15.90 -0.46 9.90
CA ARG A 249 14.48 -0.64 9.59
C ARG A 249 13.72 0.66 9.80
N SER A 250 12.86 1.04 8.85
CA SER A 250 11.85 2.09 9.04
C SER A 250 10.76 1.58 9.97
N ALA A 251 11.03 1.56 11.29
CA ALA A 251 9.99 1.27 12.26
C ALA A 251 9.22 2.57 12.56
N TYR A 252 8.01 2.67 12.08
CA TYR A 252 7.03 3.67 12.52
C TYR A 252 5.78 2.95 13.05
N ALA A 253 5.02 3.64 13.88
CA ALA A 253 3.75 3.11 14.33
C ALA A 253 2.79 3.13 13.13
N THR A 254 2.35 1.96 12.66
CA THR A 254 1.27 1.88 11.68
C THR A 254 0.01 2.45 12.33
N PRO A 255 -0.65 3.42 11.68
CA PRO A 255 -1.91 3.92 12.20
C PRO A 255 -2.93 2.78 12.30
N VAL A 256 -3.40 2.50 13.50
CA VAL A 256 -4.49 1.58 13.72
C VAL A 256 -5.78 2.38 13.70
N VAL A 257 -6.68 2.05 12.79
CA VAL A 257 -8.04 2.59 12.85
C VAL A 257 -8.73 1.88 14.00
N GLU A 258 -8.92 2.59 15.10
CA GLU A 258 -9.76 2.11 16.17
C GLU A 258 -11.20 2.06 15.64
N GLU A 259 -11.74 0.85 15.50
CA GLU A 259 -13.18 0.70 15.25
C GLU A 259 -13.89 1.27 16.49
N THR A 260 -14.52 2.43 16.31
CA THR A 260 -15.52 2.89 17.28
C THR A 260 -16.60 1.83 17.25
N GLN A 261 -16.72 1.06 18.31
CA GLN A 261 -17.83 0.14 18.47
C GLN A 261 -19.10 0.99 18.35
N GLU A 262 -19.83 0.82 17.24
CA GLU A 262 -21.20 1.32 17.23
C GLU A 262 -21.89 0.65 18.43
N PRO A 263 -22.53 1.43 19.33
CA PRO A 263 -23.31 0.83 20.38
C PRO A 263 -24.30 -0.12 19.71
N ASP A 264 -24.33 -1.37 20.14
CA ASP A 264 -25.32 -2.30 19.67
C ASP A 264 -26.74 -1.74 19.98
N GLU A 265 -27.77 -2.30 19.38
CA GLU A 265 -29.16 -1.84 19.56
C GLU A 265 -29.61 -1.80 21.06
N SER A 266 -28.83 -2.39 21.96
CA SER A 266 -29.10 -2.39 23.40
C SER A 266 -28.51 -1.20 24.15
N GLY A 267 -27.55 -0.49 23.57
CA GLY A 267 -26.82 0.63 24.19
C GLY A 267 -25.97 0.23 25.40
N ARG A 268 -25.68 -1.06 25.58
CA ARG A 268 -24.90 -1.61 26.72
C ARG A 268 -23.40 -1.55 26.42
N ASP A 269 -22.61 -1.22 27.45
CA ASP A 269 -21.15 -1.35 27.40
C ASP A 269 -20.73 -2.76 27.88
N TRP A 270 -20.74 -3.71 26.93
CA TRP A 270 -20.42 -5.11 27.19
C TRP A 270 -19.02 -5.34 27.76
N LEU A 271 -18.06 -4.46 27.45
CA LEU A 271 -16.70 -4.61 27.96
C LEU A 271 -16.57 -4.08 29.38
N ALA A 272 -17.30 -3.02 29.74
CA ALA A 272 -17.38 -2.57 31.11
C ALA A 272 -18.09 -3.64 31.98
N GLU A 273 -19.20 -4.20 31.53
CA GLU A 273 -19.90 -5.27 32.22
C GLU A 273 -19.08 -6.57 32.37
N LEU A 274 -18.25 -6.88 31.36
CA LEU A 274 -17.31 -8.00 31.43
C LEU A 274 -16.21 -7.75 32.49
N ASN A 275 -15.76 -6.53 32.61
CA ASN A 275 -14.75 -6.15 33.62
C ASN A 275 -15.36 -6.28 35.05
N ASP A 276 -16.63 -5.93 35.22
CA ASP A 276 -17.32 -6.09 36.47
C ASP A 276 -17.61 -7.58 36.82
N ALA A 277 -17.71 -8.44 35.80
CA ALA A 277 -17.93 -9.88 35.95
C ALA A 277 -16.62 -10.70 36.10
N GLN A 278 -15.44 -10.04 36.12
CA GLN A 278 -14.14 -10.74 36.22
C GLN A 278 -14.07 -11.70 37.43
N GLY A 279 -13.73 -12.97 37.11
CA GLY A 279 -13.59 -14.04 38.09
C GLY A 279 -14.89 -14.79 38.40
N ASP A 280 -16.03 -14.37 37.83
CA ASP A 280 -17.31 -15.07 37.94
C ASP A 280 -17.71 -15.71 36.61
N LYS A 281 -17.41 -17.00 36.47
CA LYS A 281 -17.65 -17.75 35.23
C LYS A 281 -19.12 -17.79 34.81
N ASP A 282 -20.04 -17.86 35.78
CA ASP A 282 -21.48 -17.89 35.50
C ASP A 282 -21.99 -16.51 35.06
N ALA A 283 -21.47 -15.44 35.65
CA ALA A 283 -21.76 -14.07 35.20
C ALA A 283 -21.21 -13.80 33.78
N ILE A 284 -20.01 -14.27 33.46
CA ILE A 284 -19.43 -14.14 32.11
C ILE A 284 -20.24 -14.95 31.08
N ALA A 285 -20.71 -16.15 31.45
CA ALA A 285 -21.56 -16.95 30.57
C ALA A 285 -22.92 -16.28 30.29
N ALA A 286 -23.53 -15.71 31.32
CA ALA A 286 -24.80 -14.97 31.19
C ALA A 286 -24.62 -13.71 30.33
N LEU A 287 -23.50 -12.97 30.51
CA LEU A 287 -23.12 -11.81 29.69
C LEU A 287 -22.96 -12.20 28.24
N GLY A 288 -22.27 -13.31 27.94
CA GLY A 288 -22.08 -13.81 26.57
C GLY A 288 -23.39 -14.19 25.88
N ALA A 289 -24.35 -14.78 26.62
CA ALA A 289 -25.69 -15.09 26.12
C ALA A 289 -26.47 -13.81 25.81
N ALA A 290 -26.42 -12.81 26.69
CA ALA A 290 -27.06 -11.51 26.51
C ALA A 290 -26.49 -10.73 25.33
N ALA A 291 -25.17 -10.68 25.20
CA ALA A 291 -24.45 -10.01 24.08
C ALA A 291 -24.82 -10.66 22.73
N LYS A 292 -24.91 -11.99 22.68
CA LYS A 292 -25.33 -12.71 21.48
C LYS A 292 -26.77 -12.41 21.10
N ALA A 293 -27.70 -12.34 22.09
CA ALA A 293 -29.13 -12.02 21.90
C ALA A 293 -29.31 -10.57 21.41
N ALA A 294 -28.45 -9.65 21.84
CA ALA A 294 -28.46 -8.25 21.45
C ALA A 294 -27.67 -7.97 20.11
N HIS A 295 -27.25 -9.02 19.44
CA HIS A 295 -26.44 -8.90 18.20
C HIS A 295 -25.16 -8.06 18.38
N ALA A 296 -24.51 -8.14 19.56
CA ALA A 296 -23.23 -7.49 19.79
C ALA A 296 -22.17 -7.93 18.76
N SER A 297 -21.20 -7.06 18.50
CA SER A 297 -20.17 -7.30 17.48
C SER A 297 -19.38 -8.60 17.74
N ASP A 298 -18.88 -9.22 16.67
CA ASP A 298 -18.07 -10.44 16.75
C ASP A 298 -16.82 -10.25 17.62
N ASN A 299 -16.27 -9.04 17.68
CA ASN A 299 -15.16 -8.68 18.55
C ASN A 299 -15.55 -8.78 20.03
N VAL A 300 -16.68 -8.20 20.44
CA VAL A 300 -17.21 -8.30 21.82
C VAL A 300 -17.43 -9.76 22.18
N LEU A 301 -18.09 -10.52 21.32
CA LEU A 301 -18.35 -11.95 21.55
C LEU A 301 -17.06 -12.77 21.68
N THR A 302 -16.01 -12.40 20.93
CA THR A 302 -14.70 -13.07 21.01
C THR A 302 -13.99 -12.78 22.31
N VAL A 303 -14.01 -11.52 22.78
CA VAL A 303 -13.39 -11.11 24.06
C VAL A 303 -14.11 -11.81 25.23
N ILE A 304 -15.45 -11.83 25.24
CA ILE A 304 -16.22 -12.52 26.28
C ILE A 304 -15.95 -14.03 26.32
N ARG A 305 -15.82 -14.67 25.11
CA ARG A 305 -15.47 -16.11 25.03
C ARG A 305 -14.05 -16.38 25.53
N SER A 306 -13.12 -15.47 25.30
CA SER A 306 -11.75 -15.61 25.84
C SER A 306 -11.78 -15.51 27.37
N ALA A 307 -12.41 -14.48 27.91
CA ALA A 307 -12.55 -14.30 29.36
C ALA A 307 -13.21 -15.49 30.03
N TYR A 308 -14.24 -16.09 29.40
CA TYR A 308 -14.89 -17.30 29.91
C TYR A 308 -13.96 -18.53 29.97
N ARG A 309 -13.00 -18.62 29.02
CA ARG A 309 -12.04 -19.74 29.03
C ARG A 309 -10.98 -19.56 30.10
N ASP A 310 -10.64 -18.31 30.42
CA ASP A 310 -9.58 -17.94 31.34
C ASP A 310 -10.05 -17.84 32.78
N ALA A 311 -11.38 -17.81 33.03
CA ALA A 311 -12.04 -17.89 34.30
C ALA A 311 -12.40 -19.37 34.69
#